data_3fe9d5a04b616e349c89a8efda3d3438
#
_entry.id   3fe9d5a04b616e349c89a8efda3d3438
#
_cell.length_a   1.000
_cell.length_b   1.000
_cell.length_c   1.000
_cell.angle_alpha   90.00
_cell.angle_beta   90.00
_cell.angle_gamma   90.00
#
_symmetry.space_group_name_H-M   'P 1'
#
loop_
_entity.id
_entity.type
_entity.pdbx_description
1 polymer ?
#
loop_
_entity_poly.entity_id
_entity_poly.type
_entity_poly.pdbx_seq_one_letter_code
_entity_poly.pdbx_strand_id
1 'polypeptide(L)'
;MTLKWNLVAKGMRPHGQLRAKLQQKVSKLERHLAHFPADAVHLQVQLERLPKKEQFGTRLTLRLPSNVLHATKVADDPIPAFDQAVKALLRELAVLKSALRHESAWPRSEQTESLAVI
;
A
#
# COMPACT_ATOMS: atom_id res chain seq x y z
N MET A 1 -9.20 -5.16 -13.55
CA MET A 1 -9.35 -3.97 -12.72
C MET A 1 -8.19 -3.03 -12.91
N THR A 2 -8.45 -1.74 -13.02
CA THR A 2 -7.41 -0.72 -13.11
C THR A 2 -7.38 0.06 -11.81
N LEU A 3 -6.28 -0.03 -11.09
CA LEU A 3 -6.12 0.66 -9.82
C LEU A 3 -5.92 2.16 -10.07
N LYS A 4 -6.74 2.97 -9.44
CA LYS A 4 -6.56 4.41 -9.49
C LYS A 4 -5.47 4.80 -8.50
N TRP A 5 -4.47 5.51 -8.97
CA TRP A 5 -3.39 5.94 -8.11
C TRP A 5 -2.83 7.27 -8.56
N ASN A 6 -2.22 7.98 -7.64
CA ASN A 6 -1.56 9.23 -7.95
C ASN A 6 -0.21 9.28 -7.26
N LEU A 7 0.68 10.08 -7.81
CA LEU A 7 2.04 10.23 -7.31
C LEU A 7 2.28 11.68 -6.91
N VAL A 8 2.75 11.88 -5.69
CA VAL A 8 3.19 13.17 -5.19
C VAL A 8 4.67 13.03 -4.84
N ALA A 9 5.50 13.93 -5.33
CA ALA A 9 6.93 13.91 -5.07
C ALA A 9 7.35 15.22 -4.42
N LYS A 10 8.15 15.14 -3.36
CA LYS A 10 8.68 16.29 -2.65
C LYS A 10 10.20 16.26 -2.69
N GLY A 11 10.80 17.36 -3.09
CA GLY A 11 12.26 17.45 -3.16
C GLY A 11 12.88 16.66 -4.29
N MET A 12 12.08 16.13 -5.19
CA MET A 12 12.57 15.39 -6.35
C MET A 12 11.54 15.45 -7.46
N ARG A 13 11.97 15.18 -8.68
CA ARG A 13 11.08 15.10 -9.83
C ARG A 13 11.07 13.68 -10.34
N PRO A 14 9.90 13.03 -10.40
CA PRO A 14 9.83 11.69 -10.97
C PRO A 14 9.97 11.78 -12.48
N HIS A 15 11.02 11.18 -13.02
CA HIS A 15 11.22 11.12 -14.46
C HIS A 15 10.46 9.92 -15.05
N GLY A 16 10.40 9.85 -16.38
CA GLY A 16 9.58 8.85 -17.06
C GLY A 16 9.93 7.40 -16.71
N GLN A 17 11.22 7.09 -16.58
CA GLN A 17 11.64 5.74 -16.23
C GLN A 17 11.19 5.36 -14.81
N LEU A 18 11.28 6.30 -13.88
CA LEU A 18 10.83 6.07 -12.52
C LEU A 18 9.34 5.82 -12.50
N ARG A 19 8.55 6.65 -13.18
CA ARG A 19 7.11 6.47 -13.26
C ARG A 19 6.75 5.13 -13.87
N ALA A 20 7.46 4.73 -14.94
CA ALA A 20 7.19 3.45 -15.59
C ALA A 20 7.44 2.27 -14.66
N LYS A 21 8.51 2.32 -13.88
CA LYS A 21 8.82 1.28 -12.91
C LYS A 21 7.78 1.23 -11.81
N LEU A 22 7.36 2.39 -11.30
CA LEU A 22 6.31 2.45 -10.30
C LEU A 22 5.00 1.88 -10.84
N GLN A 23 4.66 2.21 -12.08
CA GLN A 23 3.45 1.70 -12.71
C GLN A 23 3.47 0.17 -12.81
N GLN A 24 4.61 -0.41 -13.15
CA GLN A 24 4.73 -1.86 -13.19
C GLN A 24 4.47 -2.50 -11.81
N LYS A 25 4.98 -1.86 -10.77
CA LYS A 25 4.80 -2.38 -9.41
C LYS A 25 3.36 -2.18 -8.92
N VAL A 26 2.75 -1.08 -9.30
CA VAL A 26 1.34 -0.83 -8.99
C VAL A 26 0.46 -1.87 -9.69
N SER A 27 0.80 -2.23 -10.92
CA SER A 27 0.06 -3.25 -11.66
C SER A 27 0.09 -4.60 -10.96
N LYS A 28 1.22 -4.93 -10.32
CA LYS A 28 1.29 -6.15 -9.53
C LYS A 28 0.41 -6.08 -8.29
N LEU A 29 0.34 -4.91 -7.68
CA LEU A 29 -0.52 -4.71 -6.52
C LEU A 29 -2.00 -4.90 -6.89
N GLU A 30 -2.41 -4.50 -8.09
CA GLU A 30 -3.79 -4.65 -8.53
C GLU A 30 -4.31 -6.07 -8.40
N ARG A 31 -3.45 -7.06 -8.61
CA ARG A 31 -3.87 -8.47 -8.53
C ARG A 31 -4.38 -8.84 -7.15
N HIS A 32 -3.86 -8.18 -6.13
CA HIS A 32 -4.26 -8.43 -4.75
C HIS A 32 -5.53 -7.70 -4.37
N LEU A 33 -6.02 -6.83 -5.25
CA LEU A 33 -7.18 -5.99 -4.98
C LEU A 33 -8.39 -6.37 -5.85
N ALA A 34 -8.32 -7.50 -6.54
CA ALA A 34 -9.35 -7.90 -7.50
C ALA A 34 -10.72 -8.12 -6.87
N HIS A 35 -10.76 -8.40 -5.56
CA HIS A 35 -12.03 -8.64 -4.86
C HIS A 35 -12.70 -7.36 -4.37
N PHE A 36 -12.05 -6.22 -4.53
CA PHE A 36 -12.63 -4.94 -4.12
C PHE A 36 -13.17 -4.19 -5.32
N PRO A 37 -14.24 -3.40 -5.15
CA PRO A 37 -14.76 -2.57 -6.26
C PRO A 37 -13.70 -1.60 -6.75
N ALA A 38 -13.45 -1.56 -8.05
CA ALA A 38 -12.38 -0.75 -8.61
C ALA A 38 -12.54 0.75 -8.32
N ASP A 39 -13.78 1.23 -8.32
CA ASP A 39 -14.05 2.64 -8.08
C ASP A 39 -13.96 3.03 -6.62
N ALA A 40 -13.88 2.06 -5.71
CA ALA A 40 -13.78 2.32 -4.28
C ALA A 40 -12.36 2.15 -3.75
N VAL A 41 -11.39 1.85 -4.61
CA VAL A 41 -10.00 1.62 -4.22
C VAL A 41 -9.12 2.70 -4.83
N HIS A 42 -8.29 3.31 -4.00
CA HIS A 42 -7.39 4.36 -4.45
C HIS A 42 -6.07 4.25 -3.72
N LEU A 43 -4.96 4.36 -4.46
CA LEU A 43 -3.61 4.34 -3.90
C LEU A 43 -2.98 5.72 -4.06
N GLN A 44 -2.47 6.26 -2.98
CA GLN A 44 -1.68 7.48 -3.01
C GLN A 44 -0.23 7.12 -2.74
N VAL A 45 0.66 7.51 -3.64
CA VAL A 45 2.09 7.29 -3.50
C VAL A 45 2.74 8.63 -3.24
N GLN A 46 3.49 8.72 -2.15
CA GLN A 46 4.21 9.93 -1.81
C GLN A 46 5.70 9.59 -1.73
N LEU A 47 6.49 10.26 -2.54
CA LEU A 47 7.94 10.12 -2.54
C LEU A 47 8.54 11.40 -1.99
N GLU A 48 9.57 11.27 -1.16
CA GLU A 48 10.23 12.42 -0.59
C GLU A 48 11.74 12.19 -0.56
N ARG A 49 12.49 13.19 -0.99
CA ARG A 49 13.94 13.16 -0.83
C ARG A 49 14.28 13.72 0.54
N LEU A 50 15.12 13.01 1.29
CA LEU A 50 15.58 13.42 2.60
C LEU A 50 17.01 13.90 2.49
N PRO A 51 17.25 15.19 2.20
CA PRO A 51 18.58 15.65 1.81
C PRO A 51 19.63 15.51 2.90
N LYS A 52 19.26 15.65 4.15
CA LYS A 52 20.19 15.53 5.25
C LYS A 52 20.71 14.11 5.43
N LYS A 53 19.93 13.12 5.00
CA LYS A 53 20.29 11.72 5.16
C LYS A 53 20.65 11.08 3.83
N GLU A 54 20.56 11.83 2.74
CA GLU A 54 20.78 11.33 1.39
C GLU A 54 19.97 10.07 1.13
N GLN A 55 18.73 10.09 1.56
CA GLN A 55 17.82 8.95 1.44
C GLN A 55 16.50 9.40 0.83
N PHE A 56 15.70 8.41 0.44
CA PHE A 56 14.37 8.64 -0.12
C PHE A 56 13.33 7.94 0.73
N GLY A 57 12.27 8.66 1.07
CA GLY A 57 11.14 8.10 1.79
C GLY A 57 9.99 7.82 0.85
N THR A 58 9.28 6.73 1.09
CA THR A 58 8.07 6.38 0.36
C THR A 58 6.95 6.14 1.35
N ARG A 59 5.83 6.81 1.13
CA ARG A 59 4.62 6.55 1.90
C ARG A 59 3.53 6.10 0.95
N LEU A 60 2.93 4.97 1.24
CA LEU A 60 1.79 4.46 0.49
C LEU A 60 0.56 4.55 1.37
N THR A 61 -0.52 5.07 0.80
CA THR A 61 -1.81 5.11 1.47
C THR A 61 -2.81 4.42 0.55
N LEU A 62 -3.30 3.26 0.95
CA LEU A 62 -4.26 2.50 0.19
C LEU A 62 -5.63 2.65 0.83
N ARG A 63 -6.55 3.27 0.11
CA ARG A 63 -7.92 3.47 0.58
C ARG A 63 -8.80 2.36 0.03
N LEU A 64 -9.46 1.67 0.94
CA LEU A 64 -10.40 0.61 0.64
C LEU A 64 -11.78 1.02 1.17
N PRO A 65 -12.86 0.33 0.77
CA PRO A 65 -14.20 0.76 1.18
C PRO A 65 -14.40 0.99 2.67
N SER A 66 -13.80 0.17 3.51
CA SER A 66 -13.98 0.29 4.96
C SER A 66 -12.67 0.49 5.71
N ASN A 67 -11.56 0.58 5.03
CA ASN A 67 -10.26 0.62 5.68
C ASN A 67 -9.28 1.49 4.91
N VAL A 68 -8.29 1.99 5.63
CA VAL A 68 -7.17 2.70 5.02
C VAL A 68 -5.89 2.03 5.53
N LEU A 69 -5.06 1.58 4.61
CA LEU A 69 -3.80 0.95 4.95
C LEU A 69 -2.64 1.86 4.60
N HIS A 70 -1.62 1.86 5.44
CA HIS A 70 -0.45 2.71 5.25
C HIS A 70 0.83 1.88 5.29
N ALA A 71 1.82 2.31 4.52
CA ALA A 71 3.17 1.77 4.62
C ALA A 71 4.16 2.89 4.35
N THR A 72 5.19 2.99 5.17
CA THR A 72 6.23 4.00 5.02
C THR A 72 7.59 3.33 5.15
N LYS A 73 8.47 3.57 4.18
CA LYS A 73 9.81 3.02 4.17
C LYS A 73 10.81 4.05 3.67
N VAL A 74 12.07 3.88 4.07
CA VAL A 74 13.16 4.76 3.67
C VAL A 74 14.29 3.89 3.14
N ALA A 75 14.91 4.31 2.04
CA ALA A 75 16.05 3.62 1.47
C ALA A 75 16.92 4.63 0.72
N ASP A 76 18.08 4.17 0.24
CA ASP A 76 19.04 5.05 -0.45
C ASP A 76 18.55 5.44 -1.85
N ASP A 77 17.61 4.70 -2.41
CA ASP A 77 17.02 4.99 -3.72
C ASP A 77 15.51 4.92 -3.65
N PRO A 78 14.80 5.65 -4.52
CA PRO A 78 13.34 5.61 -4.51
C PRO A 78 12.76 4.25 -4.87
N ILE A 79 13.36 3.50 -5.78
CA ILE A 79 12.82 2.20 -6.19
C ILE A 79 12.86 1.17 -5.05
N PRO A 80 14.00 0.94 -4.39
CA PRO A 80 14.02 0.05 -3.23
C PRO A 80 13.08 0.49 -2.11
N ALA A 81 12.98 1.80 -1.86
CA ALA A 81 12.05 2.30 -0.85
C ALA A 81 10.61 1.95 -1.21
N PHE A 82 10.24 2.14 -2.47
CA PHE A 82 8.91 1.81 -2.95
C PHE A 82 8.65 0.30 -2.85
N ASP A 83 9.62 -0.53 -3.25
CA ASP A 83 9.47 -1.98 -3.16
C ASP A 83 9.23 -2.45 -1.73
N GLN A 84 9.99 -1.90 -0.78
CA GLN A 84 9.82 -2.25 0.62
C GLN A 84 8.47 -1.81 1.14
N ALA A 85 8.01 -0.62 0.72
CA ALA A 85 6.71 -0.11 1.12
C ALA A 85 5.58 -0.98 0.55
N VAL A 86 5.70 -1.43 -0.71
CA VAL A 86 4.71 -2.31 -1.31
C VAL A 86 4.65 -3.64 -0.56
N LYS A 87 5.80 -4.21 -0.21
CA LYS A 87 5.82 -5.46 0.56
C LYS A 87 5.14 -5.29 1.91
N ALA A 88 5.41 -4.19 2.60
CA ALA A 88 4.78 -3.92 3.87
C ALA A 88 3.26 -3.75 3.71
N LEU A 89 2.84 -3.05 2.65
CA LEU A 89 1.43 -2.85 2.37
C LEU A 89 0.73 -4.18 2.07
N LEU A 90 1.39 -5.06 1.32
CA LEU A 90 0.83 -6.37 1.02
C LEU A 90 0.65 -7.23 2.27
N ARG A 91 1.55 -7.10 3.24
CA ARG A 91 1.39 -7.80 4.52
C ARG A 91 0.16 -7.28 5.26
N GLU A 92 -0.01 -5.96 5.28
CA GLU A 92 -1.19 -5.36 5.91
C GLU A 92 -2.47 -5.80 5.20
N LEU A 93 -2.43 -5.86 3.89
CA LEU A 93 -3.57 -6.29 3.09
C LEU A 93 -3.90 -7.75 3.38
N ALA A 94 -2.89 -8.60 3.51
CA ALA A 94 -3.10 -10.01 3.81
C ALA A 94 -3.77 -10.19 5.18
N VAL A 95 -3.34 -9.42 6.17
CA VAL A 95 -3.95 -9.44 7.50
C VAL A 95 -5.41 -9.01 7.41
N LEU A 96 -5.69 -7.93 6.68
CA LEU A 96 -7.05 -7.46 6.51
C LEU A 96 -7.94 -8.49 5.82
N LYS A 97 -7.46 -9.11 4.75
CA LYS A 97 -8.23 -10.13 4.04
C LYS A 97 -8.53 -11.34 4.92
N SER A 98 -7.56 -11.72 5.74
CA SER A 98 -7.75 -12.83 6.68
C SER A 98 -8.82 -12.48 7.70
N ALA A 99 -8.77 -11.28 8.24
CA ALA A 99 -9.78 -10.82 9.21
C ALA A 99 -11.17 -10.78 8.59
N LEU A 100 -11.28 -10.30 7.36
CA LEU A 100 -12.58 -10.23 6.67
C LEU A 100 -13.14 -11.64 6.42
N ARG A 101 -12.29 -12.59 6.06
CA ARG A 101 -12.74 -13.97 5.88
C ARG A 101 -13.18 -14.59 7.18
N HIS A 102 -12.45 -14.31 8.27
CA HIS A 102 -12.83 -14.83 9.59
C HIS A 102 -14.15 -14.23 10.04
N GLU A 103 -14.35 -12.96 9.84
CA GLU A 103 -15.60 -12.32 10.22
C GLU A 103 -16.78 -12.91 9.47
N SER A 104 -16.61 -13.26 8.20
CA SER A 104 -17.69 -13.85 7.44
C SER A 104 -17.90 -15.31 7.76
N ALA A 105 -16.89 -16.02 8.29
CA ALA A 105 -16.97 -17.42 8.64
C ALA A 105 -17.40 -17.66 10.08
N TRP A 106 -17.16 -16.69 10.97
CA TRP A 106 -17.41 -16.85 12.41
C TRP A 106 -18.56 -16.00 12.86
N PRO A 107 -19.38 -16.55 13.72
CA PRO A 107 -20.35 -15.69 14.40
C PRO A 107 -19.53 -14.89 15.33
N ARG A 108 -19.37 -13.88 15.40
CA ARG A 108 -18.65 -13.03 16.05
C ARG A 108 -18.52 -13.12 17.38
N SER A 109 -18.84 -13.42 18.06
CA SER A 109 -18.81 -13.44 19.45
C SER A 109 -17.55 -13.83 20.07
N GLU A 110 -16.76 -14.44 19.50
CA GLU A 110 -15.62 -14.80 20.13
C GLU A 110 -14.51 -14.25 19.71
N GLN A 111 -14.00 -13.95 19.57
CA GLN A 111 -13.00 -13.44 19.20
C GLN A 111 -12.53 -12.55 19.54
N THR A 112 -12.67 -12.21 19.70
CA THR A 112 -12.05 -11.37 19.77
C THR A 112 -11.13 -11.34 20.47
N GLU A 113 -11.09 -11.79 20.77
CA GLU A 113 -10.20 -11.80 21.22
C GLU A 113 -9.20 -12.01 21.05
N SER A 114 -9.36 -12.17 20.61
CA SER A 114 -8.46 -12.23 20.35
C SER A 114 -7.76 -11.92 19.80
N LEU A 115 -8.24 -11.60 19.32
CA LEU A 115 -7.70 -11.05 18.85
C LEU A 115 -7.35 -10.45 18.86
N ALA A 116 -7.83 -10.31 18.88
CA ALA A 116 -7.56 -9.66 18.83
C ALA A 116 -7.22 -9.49 18.94
N VAL A 117 -7.57 -9.61 18.79
CA VAL A 117 -7.29 -9.37 18.84
C VAL A 117 -7.00 -9.22 18.70
N ILE A 118 -7.27 -9.13 18.38
CA ILE A 118 -7.09 -8.94 18.15
C ILE A 118 -6.72 -8.62 18.10
#